data_e29d4108b83b05d17f8f91912f61e0dd
#
_entry.id   e29d4108b83b05d17f8f91912f61e0dd
#
_cell.length_a   1.000
_cell.length_b   1.000
_cell.length_c   1.000
_cell.angle_alpha   90.00
_cell.angle_beta   90.00
_cell.angle_gamma   90.00
#
_symmetry.space_group_name_H-M   'P 1'
#
loop_
_entity.id
_entity.type
_entity.pdbx_description
1 polymer ?
#
loop_
_entity_poly.entity_id
_entity_poly.type
_entity_poly.pdbx_seq_one_letter_code
_entity_poly.pdbx_strand_id
1 'polypeptide(L)'
;MGITQQRVGKSWEKQILDYYAKKGYWSYKIPTDFNGTVCDIILVKNSACMFIECKHTTSDKLYYKGSGIYKKRDDLNNFVQKYNTNIYIMIKSDKVGTFWTSWINAKPIFESQGYLDLEKDCFKGNMEVG
;
A
#
# COMPACT_ATOMS: atom_id res chain seq x y z
N MET A 1 18.16 -2.35 -10.94
CA MET A 1 17.89 -1.30 -11.87
C MET A 1 16.83 -0.35 -11.38
N GLY A 2 17.29 0.70 -10.66
CA GLY A 2 16.41 1.62 -9.96
C GLY A 2 15.45 2.39 -10.84
N ILE A 3 15.86 2.77 -12.06
CA ILE A 3 15.01 3.54 -12.97
C ILE A 3 13.79 2.75 -13.40
N THR A 4 13.96 1.48 -13.73
CA THR A 4 12.85 0.61 -14.16
C THR A 4 11.88 0.37 -13.01
N GLN A 5 12.39 0.13 -11.80
CA GLN A 5 11.55 -0.07 -10.62
C GLN A 5 10.80 1.19 -10.25
N GLN A 6 11.43 2.36 -10.35
CA GLN A 6 10.77 3.64 -10.10
C GLN A 6 9.64 3.88 -11.10
N ARG A 7 9.84 3.58 -12.38
CA ARG A 7 8.80 3.72 -13.41
C ARG A 7 7.62 2.80 -13.14
N VAL A 8 7.88 1.56 -12.75
CA VAL A 8 6.80 0.60 -12.45
C VAL A 8 6.03 1.05 -11.22
N GLY A 9 6.72 1.51 -10.16
CA GLY A 9 6.08 2.03 -8.98
C GLY A 9 5.18 3.22 -9.26
N LYS A 10 5.67 4.19 -10.04
CA LYS A 10 4.88 5.35 -10.45
C LYS A 10 3.70 4.96 -11.33
N SER A 11 3.88 4.00 -12.23
CA SER A 11 2.80 3.48 -13.05
C SER A 11 1.71 2.83 -12.21
N TRP A 12 2.08 2.09 -11.17
CA TRP A 12 1.13 1.46 -10.25
C TRP A 12 0.35 2.51 -9.46
N GLU A 13 1.02 3.53 -8.92
CA GLU A 13 0.36 4.64 -8.25
C GLU A 13 -0.67 5.32 -9.17
N LYS A 14 -0.30 5.57 -10.42
CA LYS A 14 -1.21 6.17 -11.40
C LYS A 14 -2.40 5.28 -11.67
N GLN A 15 -2.20 3.98 -11.79
CA GLN A 15 -3.29 3.02 -11.99
C GLN A 15 -4.28 3.07 -10.83
N ILE A 16 -3.81 3.17 -9.60
CA ILE A 16 -4.65 3.28 -8.42
C ILE A 16 -5.44 4.59 -8.46
N LEU A 17 -4.78 5.71 -8.73
CA LEU A 17 -5.45 7.01 -8.81
C LEU A 17 -6.55 7.00 -9.85
N ASP A 18 -6.27 6.49 -11.05
CA ASP A 18 -7.23 6.44 -12.14
C ASP A 18 -8.41 5.51 -11.82
N TYR A 19 -8.12 4.36 -11.24
CA TYR A 19 -9.15 3.38 -10.86
C TYR A 19 -10.15 3.98 -9.86
N TYR A 20 -9.67 4.59 -8.80
CA TYR A 20 -10.54 5.15 -7.76
C TYR A 20 -11.21 6.45 -8.20
N ALA A 21 -10.57 7.25 -9.03
CA ALA A 21 -11.20 8.43 -9.60
C ALA A 21 -12.45 8.06 -10.41
N LYS A 22 -12.37 7.00 -11.20
CA LYS A 22 -13.52 6.50 -11.98
C LYS A 22 -14.65 5.99 -11.09
N LYS A 23 -14.34 5.60 -9.86
CA LYS A 23 -15.34 5.14 -8.89
C LYS A 23 -15.89 6.26 -8.02
N GLY A 24 -15.54 7.50 -8.31
CA GLY A 24 -16.08 8.66 -7.61
C GLY A 24 -15.28 9.08 -6.38
N TYR A 25 -14.07 8.58 -6.21
CA TYR A 25 -13.18 9.00 -5.12
C TYR A 25 -12.45 10.27 -5.49
N TRP A 26 -12.29 11.18 -4.53
CA TRP A 26 -11.26 12.18 -4.61
C TRP A 26 -9.94 11.51 -4.24
N SER A 27 -8.93 11.66 -5.08
CA SER A 27 -7.63 11.02 -4.86
C SER A 27 -6.51 12.04 -4.92
N TYR A 28 -5.55 11.91 -4.01
CA TYR A 28 -4.40 12.80 -3.90
C TYR A 28 -3.13 11.99 -3.72
N LYS A 29 -2.18 12.24 -4.61
CA LYS A 29 -0.86 11.62 -4.49
C LYS A 29 0.02 12.51 -3.61
N ILE A 30 0.54 11.96 -2.53
CA ILE A 30 1.44 12.69 -1.63
C ILE A 30 2.82 12.79 -2.29
N PRO A 31 3.42 13.99 -2.36
CA PRO A 31 4.76 14.14 -2.93
C PRO A 31 5.80 13.28 -2.19
N THR A 32 6.71 12.69 -2.96
CA THR A 32 7.69 11.72 -2.44
C THR A 32 8.77 12.37 -1.57
N ASP A 33 8.92 13.68 -1.61
CA ASP A 33 9.93 14.42 -0.86
C ASP A 33 9.43 14.94 0.49
N PHE A 34 8.20 14.61 0.88
CA PHE A 34 7.69 14.95 2.20
C PHE A 34 8.29 14.05 3.27
N ASN A 35 8.97 14.66 4.23
CA ASN A 35 9.50 13.91 5.38
C ASN A 35 8.36 13.41 6.27
N GLY A 36 8.46 12.16 6.75
CA GLY A 36 7.46 11.57 7.63
C GLY A 36 6.20 11.10 6.93
N THR A 37 6.21 11.02 5.61
CA THR A 37 5.09 10.48 4.84
C THR A 37 4.92 9.00 5.14
N VAL A 38 3.72 8.61 5.59
CA VAL A 38 3.41 7.21 5.94
C VAL A 38 2.66 6.47 4.84
N CYS A 39 2.24 7.18 3.79
CA CYS A 39 1.53 6.58 2.67
C CYS A 39 1.77 7.38 1.39
N ASP A 40 1.37 6.81 0.26
CA ASP A 40 1.59 7.41 -1.06
C ASP A 40 0.36 8.16 -1.57
N ILE A 41 -0.83 7.70 -1.23
CA ILE A 41 -2.08 8.20 -1.78
C ILE A 41 -3.12 8.32 -0.67
N ILE A 42 -3.95 9.38 -0.76
CA ILE A 42 -5.14 9.56 0.06
C ILE A 42 -6.37 9.46 -0.84
N LEU A 43 -7.34 8.65 -0.44
CA LEU A 43 -8.62 8.50 -1.15
C LEU A 43 -9.74 8.94 -0.22
N VAL A 44 -10.66 9.76 -0.76
CA VAL A 44 -11.82 10.25 0.00
C VAL A 44 -13.11 10.04 -0.78
N LYS A 45 -14.10 9.46 -0.14
CA LYS A 45 -15.45 9.31 -0.70
C LYS A 45 -16.46 9.17 0.44
N ASN A 46 -17.55 9.94 0.39
CA ASN A 46 -18.67 9.80 1.33
C ASN A 46 -18.23 9.84 2.81
N SER A 47 -17.40 10.80 3.16
CA SER A 47 -16.84 10.97 4.50
C SER A 47 -15.83 9.91 4.93
N ALA A 48 -15.54 8.92 4.10
CA ALA A 48 -14.49 7.94 4.34
C ALA A 48 -13.16 8.44 3.78
N CYS A 49 -12.11 8.34 4.57
CA CYS A 49 -10.76 8.71 4.17
C CYS A 49 -9.84 7.50 4.32
N MET A 50 -9.13 7.16 3.24
CA MET A 50 -8.26 5.98 3.23
C MET A 50 -6.84 6.37 2.85
N PHE A 51 -5.90 5.82 3.57
CA PHE A 51 -4.48 6.07 3.38
C PHE A 51 -3.85 4.83 2.75
N ILE A 52 -3.24 5.01 1.58
CA ILE A 52 -2.77 3.90 0.74
C ILE A 52 -1.25 3.95 0.59
N GLU A 53 -0.59 2.86 0.94
CA GLU A 53 0.81 2.60 0.62
C GLU A 53 0.85 1.68 -0.61
N CYS A 54 1.54 2.12 -1.66
CA CYS A 54 1.62 1.38 -2.92
C CYS A 54 2.91 0.59 -2.96
N LYS A 55 2.80 -0.70 -3.24
CA LYS A 55 3.98 -1.58 -3.38
C LYS A 55 3.87 -2.42 -4.64
N HIS A 56 5.03 -2.74 -5.21
CA HIS A 56 5.16 -3.59 -6.37
C HIS A 56 6.17 -4.70 -6.08
N THR A 57 5.88 -5.89 -6.54
CA THR A 57 6.80 -7.03 -6.44
C THR A 57 6.75 -7.84 -7.73
N THR A 58 7.85 -8.51 -8.04
CA THR A 58 7.93 -9.39 -9.20
C THR A 58 7.51 -10.82 -8.89
N SER A 59 7.42 -11.17 -7.61
CA SER A 59 7.09 -12.52 -7.14
C SER A 59 5.70 -12.59 -6.52
N ASP A 60 5.35 -13.74 -5.96
CA ASP A 60 4.12 -13.96 -5.21
C ASP A 60 4.24 -13.55 -3.73
N LYS A 61 5.35 -12.92 -3.35
CA LYS A 61 5.62 -12.49 -1.97
C LYS A 61 6.03 -11.03 -1.92
N LEU A 62 5.64 -10.37 -0.82
CA LEU A 62 6.12 -9.02 -0.51
C LEU A 62 6.98 -9.10 0.74
N TYR A 63 8.25 -8.78 0.62
CA TYR A 63 9.20 -8.91 1.72
C TYR A 63 9.20 -7.67 2.60
N TYR A 64 9.23 -7.88 3.92
CA TYR A 64 9.17 -6.83 4.91
C TYR A 64 10.31 -5.82 4.75
N LYS A 65 11.55 -6.34 4.72
CA LYS A 65 12.74 -5.49 4.57
C LYS A 65 12.94 -5.06 3.12
N GLY A 66 12.79 -5.98 2.18
CA GLY A 66 13.04 -5.70 0.77
C GLY A 66 12.10 -4.66 0.17
N SER A 67 10.86 -4.58 0.65
CA SER A 67 9.89 -3.60 0.18
C SER A 67 10.10 -2.21 0.77
N GLY A 68 10.90 -2.08 1.83
CA GLY A 68 11.09 -0.82 2.54
C GLY A 68 10.06 -0.57 3.65
N ILE A 69 9.06 -1.42 3.81
CA ILE A 69 8.03 -1.26 4.84
C ILE A 69 8.65 -1.33 6.24
N TYR A 70 9.62 -2.21 6.44
CA TYR A 70 10.30 -2.35 7.72
C TYR A 70 10.88 -1.03 8.23
N LYS A 71 11.44 -0.22 7.35
CA LYS A 71 12.02 1.09 7.71
C LYS A 71 10.96 2.07 8.21
N LYS A 72 9.72 1.90 7.76
CA LYS A 72 8.60 2.78 8.12
C LYS A 72 7.77 2.25 9.29
N ARG A 73 8.11 1.11 9.86
CA ARG A 73 7.24 0.42 10.82
C ARG A 73 6.82 1.27 12.01
N ASP A 74 7.74 2.05 12.55
CA ASP A 74 7.43 2.91 13.70
C ASP A 74 6.51 4.07 13.31
N ASP A 75 6.74 4.68 12.14
CA ASP A 75 5.89 5.74 11.62
C ASP A 75 4.49 5.23 11.32
N LEU A 76 4.38 4.02 10.74
CA LEU A 76 3.09 3.40 10.47
C LEU A 76 2.33 3.12 11.77
N ASN A 77 3.00 2.55 12.77
CA ASN A 77 2.39 2.28 14.08
C ASN A 77 1.93 3.55 14.77
N ASN A 78 2.78 4.58 14.79
CA ASN A 78 2.45 5.86 15.41
C ASN A 78 1.25 6.52 14.74
N PHE A 79 1.19 6.47 13.41
CA PHE A 79 0.10 7.06 12.64
C PHE A 79 -1.23 6.38 12.94
N VAL A 80 -1.27 5.04 12.90
CA VAL A 80 -2.53 4.31 13.12
C VAL A 80 -3.02 4.48 14.56
N GLN A 81 -2.13 4.57 15.54
CA GLN A 81 -2.49 4.79 16.93
C GLN A 81 -2.96 6.22 17.18
N LYS A 82 -2.18 7.20 16.72
CA LYS A 82 -2.45 8.62 16.98
C LYS A 82 -3.76 9.08 16.37
N TYR A 83 -4.04 8.63 15.16
CA TYR A 83 -5.23 9.10 14.42
C TYR A 83 -6.38 8.08 14.42
N ASN A 84 -6.23 6.98 15.13
CA ASN A 84 -7.22 5.91 15.21
C ASN A 84 -7.74 5.50 13.82
N THR A 85 -6.83 5.24 12.92
CA THR A 85 -7.11 4.91 11.53
C THR A 85 -6.28 3.72 11.09
N ASN A 86 -6.40 3.34 9.82
CA ASN A 86 -5.63 2.26 9.23
C ASN A 86 -4.89 2.77 7.99
N ILE A 87 -3.81 2.07 7.65
CA ILE A 87 -3.12 2.29 6.39
C ILE A 87 -3.27 1.01 5.58
N TYR A 88 -3.70 1.14 4.34
CA TYR A 88 -3.91 0.02 3.44
C TYR A 88 -2.72 -0.10 2.50
N ILE A 89 -2.29 -1.32 2.27
CA ILE A 89 -1.18 -1.62 1.38
C ILE A 89 -1.77 -2.24 0.12
N MET A 90 -1.61 -1.57 -1.01
CA MET A 90 -2.05 -2.06 -2.31
C MET A 90 -0.85 -2.53 -3.09
N ILE A 91 -0.87 -3.80 -3.47
CA ILE A 91 0.28 -4.52 -3.97
C ILE A 91 0.00 -5.01 -5.38
N LYS A 92 0.88 -4.67 -6.31
CA LYS A 92 0.89 -5.24 -7.65
C LYS A 92 2.00 -6.27 -7.76
N SER A 93 1.63 -7.49 -8.08
CA SER A 93 2.58 -8.57 -8.36
C SER A 93 2.58 -8.88 -9.85
N ASP A 94 3.77 -8.92 -10.45
CA ASP A 94 3.90 -9.32 -11.86
C ASP A 94 3.53 -10.79 -12.08
N LYS A 95 3.60 -11.59 -11.02
CA LYS A 95 3.35 -13.02 -11.11
C LYS A 95 1.89 -13.40 -10.84
N VAL A 96 1.28 -12.80 -9.82
CA VAL A 96 -0.03 -13.26 -9.34
C VAL A 96 -1.13 -12.19 -9.35
N GLY A 97 -0.82 -10.96 -9.75
CA GLY A 97 -1.82 -9.90 -9.92
C GLY A 97 -1.87 -8.91 -8.77
N THR A 98 -3.05 -8.36 -8.53
CA THR A 98 -3.26 -7.27 -7.59
C THR A 98 -3.84 -7.80 -6.29
N PHE A 99 -3.31 -7.31 -5.17
CA PHE A 99 -3.74 -7.68 -3.82
C PHE A 99 -3.74 -6.45 -2.92
N TRP A 100 -4.42 -6.57 -1.78
CA TRP A 100 -4.39 -5.54 -0.77
C TRP A 100 -4.49 -6.16 0.63
N THR A 101 -4.00 -5.43 1.61
CA THR A 101 -4.17 -5.75 3.03
C THR A 101 -4.08 -4.45 3.83
N SER A 102 -4.22 -4.52 5.14
CA SER A 102 -4.01 -3.37 6.01
C SER A 102 -2.70 -3.54 6.78
N TRP A 103 -2.13 -2.41 7.24
CA TRP A 103 -0.94 -2.47 8.10
C TRP A 103 -1.21 -3.27 9.38
N ILE A 104 -2.38 -3.09 9.98
CA ILE A 104 -2.75 -3.80 11.22
C ILE A 104 -2.72 -5.31 11.01
N ASN A 105 -3.24 -5.79 9.87
CA ASN A 105 -3.24 -7.22 9.54
C ASN A 105 -1.86 -7.72 9.09
N ALA A 106 -1.12 -6.91 8.35
CA ALA A 106 0.17 -7.31 7.79
C ALA A 106 1.27 -7.36 8.84
N LYS A 107 1.25 -6.45 9.83
CA LYS A 107 2.31 -6.30 10.82
C LYS A 107 2.67 -7.61 11.53
N PRO A 108 1.72 -8.34 12.14
CA PRO A 108 2.09 -9.59 12.83
C PRO A 108 2.63 -10.66 11.88
N ILE A 109 2.17 -10.67 10.63
CA ILE A 109 2.66 -11.63 9.64
C ILE A 109 4.09 -11.30 9.24
N PHE A 110 4.38 -10.02 8.98
CA PHE A 110 5.74 -9.55 8.71
C PHE A 110 6.69 -9.87 9.86
N GLU A 111 6.26 -9.63 11.09
CA GLU A 111 7.09 -9.88 12.27
C GLU A 111 7.34 -11.37 12.50
N SER A 112 6.37 -12.22 12.14
CA SER A 112 6.47 -13.66 12.32
C SER A 112 7.35 -14.33 11.25
N GLN A 113 7.16 -13.97 9.98
CA GLN A 113 7.82 -14.68 8.89
C GLN A 113 8.68 -13.82 7.96
N GLY A 114 8.58 -12.50 8.05
CA GLY A 114 9.40 -11.57 7.27
C GLY A 114 8.88 -11.26 5.87
N TYR A 115 7.73 -11.79 5.49
CA TYR A 115 7.11 -11.54 4.19
C TYR A 115 5.61 -11.80 4.25
N LEU A 116 4.88 -11.27 3.26
CA LEU A 116 3.50 -11.65 2.98
C LEU A 116 3.50 -12.61 1.80
N ASP A 117 2.82 -13.75 1.96
CA ASP A 117 2.44 -14.61 0.84
C ASP A 117 1.14 -14.02 0.30
N LEU A 118 1.18 -13.42 -0.89
CA LEU A 118 0.06 -12.60 -1.37
C LEU A 118 -1.24 -13.38 -1.48
N GLU A 119 -1.18 -14.59 -2.05
CA GLU A 119 -2.39 -15.40 -2.24
C GLU A 119 -2.96 -15.93 -0.94
N LYS A 120 -2.13 -16.09 0.08
CA LYS A 120 -2.53 -16.64 1.39
C LYS A 120 -2.86 -15.55 2.41
N ASP A 121 -2.08 -14.47 2.42
CA ASP A 121 -2.10 -13.48 3.50
C ASP A 121 -2.83 -12.19 3.13
N CYS A 122 -3.20 -12.00 1.87
CA CYS A 122 -3.81 -10.77 1.39
C CYS A 122 -5.13 -11.03 0.68
N PHE A 123 -5.91 -9.97 0.50
CA PHE A 123 -7.14 -10.01 -0.28
C PHE A 123 -6.84 -9.73 -1.74
N LYS A 124 -7.47 -10.48 -2.64
CA LYS A 124 -7.26 -10.33 -4.07
C LYS A 124 -8.08 -9.16 -4.63
N GLY A 125 -7.50 -8.46 -5.61
CA GLY A 125 -8.15 -7.35 -6.29
C GLY A 125 -7.85 -6.02 -5.66
N ASN A 126 -8.65 -5.01 -6.02
CA ASN A 126 -8.57 -3.69 -5.44
C ASN A 126 -9.51 -3.58 -4.24
N MET A 127 -9.08 -2.84 -3.23
CA MET A 127 -9.91 -2.60 -2.05
C MET A 127 -11.16 -1.84 -2.45
N GLU A 128 -12.31 -2.30 -1.97
CA GLU A 128 -13.57 -1.58 -2.13
C GLU A 128 -14.12 -1.16 -0.79
N VAL A 129 -14.54 0.10 -0.72
CA VAL A 129 -15.25 0.63 0.44
C VAL A 129 -16.71 0.70 0.06
N GLY A 130 -17.49 -0.06 0.78
CA GLY A 130 -18.90 -0.19 0.53
C GLY A 130 -19.71 1.08 0.67
#